data_055d9773bdc85bb8ec2220e23174cc95
#
_entry.id   055d9773bdc85bb8ec2220e23174cc95
#
_cell.length_a   1.000
_cell.length_b   1.000
_cell.length_c   1.000
_cell.angle_alpha   90.00
_cell.angle_beta   90.00
_cell.angle_gamma   90.00
#
_symmetry.space_group_name_H-M   'P 1'
#
loop_
_entity.id
_entity.type
_entity.pdbx_description
1 polymer ?
#
loop_
_entity_poly.entity_id
_entity_poly.type
_entity_poly.pdbx_seq_one_letter_code
_entity_poly.pdbx_strand_id
1 'polypeptide(L)'
;MAVFGTRPEGVKMAPVVRELKRFPRQIRLTVAVTGQHREMLDQILRAFSIVPDHDLDIMRPGQTLAEITCRSLSGLDGLLERESPDIVLAQGDTTTTFVASLAAFYRKIDFGHVEAGLRSDNRWEPFPEEMNRRMVTLCASLHFA
;
A
#
# COMPACT_ATOMS: atom_id res chain seq x y z
N MET A 1 9.97 0.64 2.74
CA MET A 1 8.71 1.24 3.30
C MET A 1 7.57 0.24 3.11
N ALA A 2 6.68 0.07 4.10
CA ALA A 2 5.44 -0.70 3.98
C ALA A 2 4.24 0.27 3.89
N VAL A 3 3.37 0.09 2.88
CA VAL A 3 2.23 0.98 2.62
C VAL A 3 0.94 0.17 2.63
N PHE A 4 -0.08 0.64 3.34
CA PHE A 4 -1.43 0.06 3.32
C PHE A 4 -2.47 1.10 3.76
N GLY A 5 -3.74 0.91 3.39
CA GLY A 5 -4.77 1.93 3.62
C GLY A 5 -6.09 1.37 4.13
N THR A 6 -6.26 0.06 4.09
CA THR A 6 -7.51 -0.60 4.46
C THR A 6 -7.31 -1.65 5.54
N ARG A 7 -8.40 -2.08 6.17
CA ARG A 7 -8.38 -3.15 7.18
C ARG A 7 -7.81 -4.47 6.64
N PRO A 8 -8.26 -5.02 5.50
CA PRO A 8 -7.72 -6.27 4.98
C PRO A 8 -6.21 -6.21 4.72
N GLU A 9 -5.74 -5.12 4.13
CA GLU A 9 -4.31 -4.89 3.92
C GLU A 9 -3.56 -4.87 5.26
N GLY A 10 -4.07 -4.12 6.25
CA GLY A 10 -3.45 -4.04 7.58
C GLY A 10 -3.30 -5.40 8.25
N VAL A 11 -4.32 -6.27 8.17
CA VAL A 11 -4.26 -7.64 8.72
C VAL A 11 -3.15 -8.45 8.05
N LYS A 12 -3.05 -8.39 6.73
CA LYS A 12 -2.07 -9.17 5.95
C LYS A 12 -0.66 -8.59 6.03
N MET A 13 -0.53 -7.26 6.12
CA MET A 13 0.77 -6.60 6.26
C MET A 13 1.33 -6.63 7.69
N ALA A 14 0.49 -6.82 8.72
CA ALA A 14 0.94 -6.86 10.11
C ALA A 14 2.03 -7.91 10.38
N PRO A 15 1.90 -9.19 9.96
CA PRO A 15 2.98 -10.16 10.13
C PRO A 15 4.25 -9.79 9.34
N VAL A 16 4.12 -9.20 8.16
CA VAL A 16 5.25 -8.71 7.34
C VAL A 16 5.98 -7.59 8.09
N VAL A 17 5.26 -6.59 8.58
CA VAL A 17 5.82 -5.49 9.38
C VAL A 17 6.53 -6.02 10.63
N ARG A 18 5.90 -6.97 11.34
CA ARG A 18 6.48 -7.58 12.54
C ARG A 18 7.76 -8.33 12.23
N GLU A 19 7.78 -9.09 11.15
CA GLU A 19 8.97 -9.84 10.75
C GLU A 19 10.10 -8.90 10.31
N LEU A 20 9.84 -7.91 9.49
CA LEU A 20 10.84 -6.92 9.07
C LEU A 20 11.46 -6.17 10.25
N LYS A 21 10.67 -5.85 11.28
CA LYS A 21 11.16 -5.22 12.52
C LYS A 21 12.15 -6.08 13.32
N ARG A 22 12.23 -7.40 13.06
CA ARG A 22 13.22 -8.29 13.71
C ARG A 22 14.65 -8.10 13.20
N PHE A 23 14.82 -7.40 12.09
CA PHE A 23 16.12 -7.21 11.44
C PHE A 23 16.58 -5.74 11.42
N PRO A 24 16.63 -5.04 12.57
CA PRO A 24 16.86 -3.59 12.60
C PRO A 24 18.27 -3.16 12.17
N ARG A 25 19.20 -4.13 12.07
CA ARG A 25 20.55 -3.84 11.56
C ARG A 25 20.63 -3.88 10.04
N GLN A 26 19.71 -4.58 9.38
CA GLN A 26 19.66 -4.74 7.93
C GLN A 26 18.55 -3.90 7.28
N ILE A 27 17.45 -3.67 8.03
CA ILE A 27 16.22 -3.09 7.50
C ILE A 27 15.80 -1.90 8.37
N ARG A 28 15.79 -0.72 7.77
CA ARG A 28 15.11 0.45 8.32
C ARG A 28 13.68 0.45 7.78
N LEU A 29 12.75 -0.01 8.59
CA LEU A 29 11.35 -0.08 8.20
C LEU A 29 10.64 1.23 8.54
N THR A 30 9.99 1.80 7.52
CA THR A 30 9.01 2.90 7.65
C THR A 30 7.63 2.34 7.31
N VAL A 31 6.63 2.61 8.14
CA VAL A 31 5.23 2.22 7.92
C VAL A 31 4.43 3.47 7.58
N ALA A 32 3.80 3.48 6.41
CA ALA A 32 2.94 4.55 5.96
C ALA A 32 1.51 4.04 5.75
N VAL A 33 0.52 4.79 6.24
CA VAL A 33 -0.88 4.48 6.03
C VAL A 33 -1.56 5.59 5.24
N THR A 34 -2.45 5.20 4.32
CA THR A 34 -3.24 6.18 3.58
C THR A 34 -4.53 6.57 4.30
N GLY A 35 -5.04 5.70 5.18
CA GLY A 35 -6.28 5.95 5.90
C GLY A 35 -7.50 5.91 4.98
N GLN A 36 -7.49 5.09 3.91
CA GLN A 36 -8.63 4.95 2.99
C GLN A 36 -9.89 4.46 3.69
N HIS A 37 -9.76 3.62 4.74
CA HIS A 37 -10.85 3.17 5.62
C HIS A 37 -10.45 3.40 7.07
N ARG A 38 -10.50 4.65 7.53
CA ARG A 38 -9.91 5.15 8.77
C ARG A 38 -10.23 4.31 10.02
N GLU A 39 -11.50 4.24 10.41
CA GLU A 39 -11.90 3.61 11.69
C GLU A 39 -11.52 2.13 11.76
N MET A 40 -11.74 1.40 10.67
CA MET A 40 -11.42 -0.03 10.61
C MET A 40 -9.90 -0.28 10.60
N LEU A 41 -9.14 0.60 9.94
CA LEU A 41 -7.68 0.51 9.93
C LEU A 41 -7.10 0.76 11.33
N ASP A 42 -7.58 1.77 12.04
CA ASP A 42 -7.13 2.11 13.39
C ASP A 42 -7.34 0.96 14.39
N GLN A 43 -8.42 0.19 14.24
CA GLN A 43 -8.65 -1.01 15.05
C GLN A 43 -7.56 -2.06 14.82
N ILE A 44 -7.15 -2.28 13.57
CA ILE A 44 -6.09 -3.22 13.22
C ILE A 44 -4.72 -2.73 13.70
N LEU A 45 -4.41 -1.47 13.50
CA LEU A 45 -3.17 -0.87 14.00
C LEU A 45 -3.02 -1.08 15.51
N ARG A 46 -4.09 -0.85 16.28
CA ARG A 46 -4.10 -1.12 17.73
C ARG A 46 -3.96 -2.60 18.06
N ALA A 47 -4.73 -3.47 17.38
CA ALA A 47 -4.71 -4.92 17.63
C ALA A 47 -3.33 -5.56 17.41
N PHE A 48 -2.58 -5.06 16.43
CA PHE A 48 -1.23 -5.56 16.12
C PHE A 48 -0.10 -4.69 16.70
N SER A 49 -0.44 -3.68 17.52
CA SER A 49 0.53 -2.75 18.12
C SER A 49 1.43 -2.09 17.07
N ILE A 50 0.86 -1.73 15.92
CA ILE A 50 1.55 -1.01 14.86
C ILE A 50 1.28 0.48 15.04
N VAL A 51 2.35 1.25 15.21
CA VAL A 51 2.31 2.71 15.13
C VAL A 51 2.85 3.09 13.77
N PRO A 52 2.05 3.68 12.88
CA PRO A 52 2.55 4.14 11.59
C PRO A 52 3.48 5.34 11.79
N ASP A 53 4.54 5.40 10.99
CA ASP A 53 5.46 6.53 10.97
C ASP A 53 4.84 7.72 10.21
N HIS A 54 4.01 7.41 9.21
CA HIS A 54 3.30 8.40 8.40
C HIS A 54 1.85 8.01 8.20
N ASP A 55 0.99 9.02 8.31
CA ASP A 55 -0.44 8.91 8.08
C ASP A 55 -0.87 10.01 7.10
N LEU A 56 -1.33 9.60 5.91
CA LEU A 56 -1.69 10.54 4.85
C LEU A 56 -3.13 11.06 4.98
N ASP A 57 -3.95 10.39 5.78
CA ASP A 57 -5.34 10.79 6.08
C ASP A 57 -6.15 11.22 4.85
N ILE A 58 -6.18 10.37 3.82
CA ILE A 58 -6.79 10.73 2.53
C ILE A 58 -8.31 10.64 2.52
N MET A 59 -8.92 9.99 3.52
CA MET A 59 -10.36 9.76 3.54
C MET A 59 -11.16 11.07 3.62
N ARG A 60 -12.18 11.16 2.77
CA ARG A 60 -13.21 12.21 2.83
C ARG A 60 -14.56 11.61 2.47
N PRO A 61 -15.67 12.09 3.04
CA PRO A 61 -17.00 11.59 2.71
C PRO A 61 -17.33 11.76 1.22
N GLY A 62 -17.93 10.73 0.62
CA GLY A 62 -18.42 10.78 -0.76
C GLY A 62 -17.38 10.83 -1.86
N GLN A 63 -16.12 10.47 -1.56
CA GLN A 63 -15.05 10.45 -2.55
C GLN A 63 -15.31 9.48 -3.70
N THR A 64 -15.01 9.93 -4.90
CA THR A 64 -14.89 9.08 -6.09
C THR A 64 -13.56 8.32 -6.09
N LEU A 65 -13.45 7.25 -6.90
CA LEU A 65 -12.18 6.54 -7.10
C LEU A 65 -11.08 7.48 -7.65
N ALA A 66 -11.45 8.41 -8.53
CA ALA A 66 -10.51 9.38 -9.08
C ALA A 66 -9.93 10.29 -7.98
N GLU A 67 -10.77 10.79 -7.06
CA GLU A 67 -10.31 11.62 -5.95
C GLU A 67 -9.42 10.87 -4.98
N ILE A 68 -9.76 9.61 -4.66
CA ILE A 68 -8.92 8.73 -3.84
C ILE A 68 -7.56 8.54 -4.52
N THR A 69 -7.55 8.24 -5.82
CA THR A 69 -6.33 8.05 -6.61
C THR A 69 -5.46 9.30 -6.59
N CYS A 70 -6.02 10.46 -6.89
CA CYS A 70 -5.26 11.72 -6.94
C CYS A 70 -4.65 12.08 -5.58
N ARG A 71 -5.43 11.98 -4.50
CA ARG A 71 -4.95 12.29 -3.15
C ARG A 71 -3.87 11.32 -2.69
N SER A 72 -4.09 10.01 -2.92
CA SER A 72 -3.11 8.98 -2.59
C SER A 72 -1.82 9.20 -3.36
N LEU A 73 -1.91 9.49 -4.67
CA LEU A 73 -0.74 9.70 -5.51
C LEU A 73 0.07 10.91 -5.05
N SER A 74 -0.57 12.05 -4.85
CA SER A 74 0.12 13.26 -4.39
C SER A 74 0.75 13.07 -3.01
N GLY A 75 0.04 12.40 -2.08
CA GLY A 75 0.53 12.14 -0.74
C GLY A 75 1.72 11.17 -0.72
N LEU A 76 1.60 10.07 -1.46
CA LEU A 76 2.66 9.07 -1.54
C LEU A 76 3.87 9.58 -2.32
N ASP A 77 3.68 10.29 -3.43
CA ASP A 77 4.78 10.86 -4.19
C ASP A 77 5.65 11.78 -3.33
N GLY A 78 5.03 12.73 -2.60
CA GLY A 78 5.75 13.61 -1.70
C GLY A 78 6.40 12.88 -0.50
N LEU A 79 5.78 11.78 -0.03
CA LEU A 79 6.37 10.95 1.02
C LEU A 79 7.59 10.19 0.52
N LEU A 80 7.49 9.55 -0.65
CA LEU A 80 8.60 8.81 -1.26
C LEU A 80 9.79 9.72 -1.60
N GLU A 81 9.52 10.97 -1.99
CA GLU A 81 10.58 11.97 -2.19
C GLU A 81 11.38 12.25 -0.92
N ARG A 82 10.69 12.43 0.21
CA ARG A 82 11.35 12.72 1.50
C ARG A 82 12.06 11.52 2.09
N GLU A 83 11.43 10.36 2.06
CA GLU A 83 11.93 9.15 2.72
C GLU A 83 12.94 8.38 1.87
N SER A 84 12.86 8.50 0.55
CA SER A 84 13.73 7.84 -0.43
C SER A 84 14.01 6.36 -0.07
N PRO A 85 12.96 5.52 0.10
CA PRO A 85 13.16 4.12 0.46
C PRO A 85 13.76 3.34 -0.71
N ASP A 86 14.56 2.31 -0.42
CA ASP A 86 15.10 1.41 -1.45
C ASP A 86 13.99 0.56 -2.09
N ILE A 87 12.93 0.24 -1.31
CA ILE A 87 11.80 -0.56 -1.77
C ILE A 87 10.51 -0.15 -1.05
N VAL A 88 9.41 -0.18 -1.79
CA VAL A 88 8.04 -0.06 -1.27
C VAL A 88 7.37 -1.42 -1.31
N LEU A 89 6.73 -1.82 -0.21
CA LEU A 89 5.91 -3.03 -0.13
C LEU A 89 4.45 -2.65 0.09
N ALA A 90 3.55 -3.21 -0.69
CA ALA A 90 2.11 -3.12 -0.45
C ALA A 90 1.41 -4.42 -0.86
N GLN A 91 0.22 -4.65 -0.30
CA GLN A 91 -0.49 -5.91 -0.42
C GLN A 91 -1.79 -5.75 -1.20
N GLY A 92 -2.06 -6.70 -2.10
CA GLY A 92 -3.39 -6.90 -2.69
C GLY A 92 -3.66 -6.00 -3.88
N ASP A 93 -4.87 -5.45 -3.90
CA ASP A 93 -5.49 -4.92 -5.11
C ASP A 93 -6.31 -3.64 -4.89
N THR A 94 -6.13 -3.00 -3.74
CA THR A 94 -6.81 -1.74 -3.47
C THR A 94 -6.26 -0.59 -4.33
N THR A 95 -7.00 0.51 -4.37
CA THR A 95 -6.50 1.75 -4.98
C THR A 95 -5.21 2.22 -4.30
N THR A 96 -5.07 2.03 -2.98
CA THR A 96 -3.83 2.34 -2.26
C THR A 96 -2.64 1.56 -2.82
N THR A 97 -2.79 0.24 -3.02
CA THR A 97 -1.71 -0.61 -3.55
C THR A 97 -1.33 -0.21 -4.98
N PHE A 98 -2.34 0.00 -5.83
CA PHE A 98 -2.09 0.49 -7.20
C PHE A 98 -1.33 1.82 -7.21
N VAL A 99 -1.80 2.79 -6.45
CA VAL A 99 -1.19 4.13 -6.42
C VAL A 99 0.21 4.10 -5.80
N ALA A 100 0.44 3.26 -4.78
CA ALA A 100 1.77 3.09 -4.18
C ALA A 100 2.77 2.52 -5.21
N SER A 101 2.33 1.55 -6.04
CA SER A 101 3.18 1.00 -7.10
C SER A 101 3.50 2.03 -8.18
N LEU A 102 2.51 2.85 -8.57
CA LEU A 102 2.69 3.90 -9.56
C LEU A 102 3.62 5.01 -9.06
N ALA A 103 3.44 5.46 -7.81
CA ALA A 103 4.30 6.47 -7.19
C ALA A 103 5.75 5.98 -7.08
N ALA A 104 5.97 4.72 -6.66
CA ALA A 104 7.28 4.10 -6.62
C ALA A 104 7.92 4.05 -8.00
N PHE A 105 7.16 3.64 -9.03
CA PHE A 105 7.63 3.61 -10.40
C PHE A 105 8.08 4.99 -10.91
N TYR A 106 7.32 6.06 -10.63
CA TYR A 106 7.68 7.43 -11.01
C TYR A 106 8.98 7.90 -10.37
N ARG A 107 9.26 7.42 -9.16
CA ARG A 107 10.47 7.73 -8.39
C ARG A 107 11.62 6.76 -8.64
N LYS A 108 11.45 5.76 -9.52
CA LYS A 108 12.43 4.70 -9.80
C LYS A 108 12.81 3.91 -8.55
N ILE A 109 11.84 3.72 -7.66
CA ILE A 109 11.96 2.93 -6.44
C ILE A 109 11.39 1.55 -6.71
N ASP A 110 12.07 0.50 -6.28
CA ASP A 110 11.57 -0.87 -6.40
C ASP A 110 10.25 -1.07 -5.66
N PHE A 111 9.38 -1.89 -6.22
CA PHE A 111 8.09 -2.20 -5.61
C PHE A 111 7.90 -3.71 -5.47
N GLY A 112 7.60 -4.15 -4.25
CA GLY A 112 7.25 -5.52 -3.93
C GLY A 112 5.74 -5.67 -3.71
N HIS A 113 5.09 -6.46 -4.56
CA HIS A 113 3.68 -6.76 -4.50
C HIS A 113 3.42 -8.00 -3.66
N VAL A 114 2.83 -7.83 -2.49
CA VAL A 114 2.44 -8.93 -1.59
C VAL A 114 1.04 -9.43 -1.98
N GLU A 115 0.84 -10.74 -1.98
CA GLU A 115 -0.35 -11.42 -2.51
C GLU A 115 -0.53 -11.14 -4.02
N ALA A 116 0.55 -11.28 -4.76
CA ALA A 116 0.55 -11.14 -6.21
C ALA A 116 -0.03 -12.39 -6.89
N GLY A 117 -0.55 -12.23 -8.10
CA GLY A 117 -0.92 -13.37 -8.95
C GLY A 117 -2.39 -13.74 -8.97
N LEU A 118 -3.22 -13.25 -8.07
CA LEU A 118 -4.68 -13.41 -8.17
C LEU A 118 -5.19 -12.79 -9.49
N ARG A 119 -6.09 -13.50 -10.17
CA ARG A 119 -6.73 -13.03 -11.42
C ARG A 119 -8.19 -13.48 -11.48
N SER A 120 -8.99 -12.66 -12.14
CA SER A 120 -10.30 -13.10 -12.65
C SER A 120 -10.29 -12.99 -14.17
N ASP A 121 -11.19 -13.71 -14.84
CA ASP A 121 -11.32 -13.65 -16.30
C ASP A 121 -12.02 -12.37 -16.76
N ASN A 122 -12.68 -11.68 -15.85
CA ASN A 122 -13.43 -10.45 -16.11
C ASN A 122 -12.73 -9.23 -15.48
N ARG A 123 -12.17 -8.34 -16.30
CA ARG A 123 -11.51 -7.12 -15.84
C ARG A 123 -12.39 -6.15 -15.04
N TRP A 124 -13.70 -6.35 -15.07
CA TRP A 124 -14.69 -5.55 -14.38
C TRP A 124 -15.18 -6.20 -13.08
N GLU A 125 -14.65 -7.38 -12.72
CA GLU A 125 -15.13 -8.15 -11.57
C GLU A 125 -13.99 -8.90 -10.88
N PRO A 126 -13.71 -8.61 -9.61
CA PRO A 126 -14.22 -7.48 -8.82
C PRO A 126 -13.74 -6.12 -9.36
N PHE A 127 -14.55 -5.10 -9.16
CA PHE A 127 -14.21 -3.74 -9.60
C PHE A 127 -13.99 -2.83 -8.39
N PRO A 128 -12.88 -2.03 -8.35
CA PRO A 128 -11.82 -1.88 -9.37
C PRO A 128 -10.63 -2.86 -9.21
N GLU A 129 -10.73 -3.85 -8.31
CA GLU A 129 -9.62 -4.65 -7.78
C GLU A 129 -8.90 -5.43 -8.87
N GLU A 130 -9.60 -6.03 -9.83
CA GLU A 130 -8.96 -6.82 -10.88
C GLU A 130 -8.02 -5.95 -11.75
N MET A 131 -8.46 -4.75 -12.10
CA MET A 131 -7.60 -3.83 -12.87
C MET A 131 -6.45 -3.30 -12.04
N ASN A 132 -6.68 -2.99 -10.77
CA ASN A 132 -5.61 -2.59 -9.85
C ASN A 132 -4.51 -3.66 -9.82
N ARG A 133 -4.85 -4.93 -9.62
CA ARG A 133 -3.89 -6.05 -9.62
C ARG A 133 -3.05 -6.12 -10.90
N ARG A 134 -3.71 -5.99 -12.05
CA ARG A 134 -3.02 -6.02 -13.35
C ARG A 134 -2.05 -4.87 -13.49
N MET A 135 -2.44 -3.66 -13.13
CA MET A 135 -1.60 -2.48 -13.18
C MET A 135 -0.42 -2.57 -12.20
N VAL A 136 -0.66 -3.04 -10.97
CA VAL A 136 0.40 -3.27 -9.98
C VAL A 136 1.44 -4.26 -10.51
N THR A 137 1.00 -5.33 -11.18
CA THR A 137 1.94 -6.32 -11.75
C THR A 137 2.92 -5.71 -12.73
N LEU A 138 2.51 -4.69 -13.49
CA LEU A 138 3.40 -4.02 -14.46
C LEU A 138 4.41 -3.09 -13.78
N CYS A 139 4.06 -2.53 -12.62
CA CYS A 139 4.93 -1.62 -11.87
C CYS A 139 5.86 -2.35 -10.89
N ALA A 140 5.51 -3.57 -10.48
CA ALA A 140 6.25 -4.30 -9.46
C ALA A 140 7.51 -4.97 -10.01
N SER A 141 8.60 -4.86 -9.26
CA SER A 141 9.87 -5.57 -9.49
C SER A 141 9.94 -6.91 -8.75
N LEU A 142 9.20 -7.06 -7.64
CA LEU A 142 9.11 -8.29 -6.84
C LEU A 142 7.65 -8.69 -6.64
N HIS A 143 7.37 -9.99 -6.77
CA HIS A 143 6.04 -10.57 -6.62
C HIS A 143 6.07 -11.68 -5.56
N PHE A 144 5.30 -11.49 -4.51
CA PHE A 144 5.10 -12.47 -3.43
C PHE A 144 3.69 -13.05 -3.56
N ALA A 145 3.56 -14.27 -4.10
CA ALA A 145 2.30 -14.97 -4.31
C ALA A 145 1.84 -15.74 -3.05
#